data_8d04c5f3f986bc18be3f45927dc5cc30
#
_entry.id   8d04c5f3f986bc18be3f45927dc5cc30
#
_cell.length_a   1.000
_cell.length_b   1.000
_cell.length_c   1.000
_cell.angle_alpha   90.00
_cell.angle_beta   90.00
_cell.angle_gamma   90.00
#
_symmetry.space_group_name_H-M   'P 1'
#
loop_
_entity.id
_entity.type
_entity.pdbx_description
1 polymer ?
#
loop_
_entity_poly.entity_id
_entity_poly.type
_entity_poly.pdbx_seq_one_letter_code
_entity_poly.pdbx_strand_id
1 'polypeptide(L)'
;MRLDRIIAVRNDKTVYKDGNRCLKVFRSGYSKADVLSEALNQARAEEAGIPVPKIREIAVIDGKWTIVSDYVTGKTLARLMVEEKEKKKEYTELFAELQIGLFSKKCPLLTNLRDKMRRKIAETGLDKELCNRLYERLEALPEHDKLCHGDFDPSNVILTDEGTPCILDWAHATIGNASADVAQTYLLFRLKGDIPGAESYLKLFCQKTGTAREYVEKWMPIVAACRMAKCNEKERGFLYSWVNAPDEY
;
A
#
# COMPACT_ATOMS: atom_id res chain seq x y z
N MET A 1 -18.68 23.18 -8.89
CA MET A 1 -17.58 22.21 -9.10
C MET A 1 -18.01 21.31 -10.24
N ARG A 2 -17.29 21.27 -11.36
CA ARG A 2 -17.59 20.33 -12.46
C ARG A 2 -16.73 19.09 -12.26
N LEU A 3 -17.33 17.91 -12.15
CA LEU A 3 -16.62 16.63 -12.12
C LEU A 3 -16.25 16.28 -13.58
N ASP A 4 -15.24 16.95 -14.13
CA ASP A 4 -15.02 17.00 -15.58
C ASP A 4 -14.52 15.66 -16.15
N ARG A 5 -13.76 14.86 -15.40
CA ARG A 5 -13.20 13.62 -15.93
C ARG A 5 -12.92 12.59 -14.83
N ILE A 6 -13.51 11.40 -14.95
CA ILE A 6 -13.13 10.24 -14.14
C ILE A 6 -11.75 9.77 -14.60
N ILE A 7 -10.82 9.64 -13.65
CA ILE A 7 -9.45 9.12 -13.88
C ILE A 7 -9.21 7.75 -13.24
N ALA A 8 -9.98 7.40 -12.20
CA ALA A 8 -9.95 6.05 -11.61
C ALA A 8 -11.27 5.73 -10.90
N VAL A 9 -11.66 4.46 -10.94
CA VAL A 9 -12.77 3.91 -10.17
C VAL A 9 -12.23 2.79 -9.29
N ARG A 10 -12.58 2.79 -8.00
CA ARG A 10 -12.28 1.76 -7.01
C ARG A 10 -13.57 1.36 -6.31
N ASN A 11 -13.54 0.28 -5.53
CA ASN A 11 -14.74 -0.22 -4.84
C ASN A 11 -15.41 0.82 -3.95
N ASP A 12 -14.63 1.64 -3.25
CA ASP A 12 -15.10 2.57 -2.23
C ASP A 12 -14.99 4.05 -2.64
N LYS A 13 -14.35 4.36 -3.76
CA LYS A 13 -14.05 5.73 -4.17
C LYS A 13 -13.92 5.87 -5.69
N THR A 14 -14.31 7.04 -6.20
CA THR A 14 -14.07 7.46 -7.58
C THR A 14 -13.18 8.69 -7.57
N VAL A 15 -12.18 8.70 -8.43
CA VAL A 15 -11.22 9.80 -8.54
C VAL A 15 -11.49 10.60 -9.80
N TYR A 16 -11.66 11.90 -9.65
CA TYR A 16 -11.93 12.84 -10.73
C TYR A 16 -10.78 13.83 -10.88
N LYS A 17 -10.60 14.32 -12.10
CA LYS A 17 -9.81 15.51 -12.39
C LYS A 17 -10.76 16.71 -12.55
N ASP A 18 -10.41 17.84 -11.94
CA ASP A 18 -11.08 19.12 -12.08
C ASP A 18 -10.02 20.23 -12.20
N GLY A 19 -9.67 20.58 -13.42
CA GLY A 19 -8.56 21.49 -13.70
C GLY A 19 -7.22 20.96 -13.17
N ASN A 20 -6.61 21.68 -12.25
CA ASN A 20 -5.38 21.30 -11.55
C ASN A 20 -5.61 20.57 -10.23
N ARG A 21 -6.86 20.11 -9.95
CA ARG A 21 -7.24 19.41 -8.74
C ARG A 21 -7.58 17.95 -9.03
N CYS A 22 -7.32 17.11 -8.05
CA CYS A 22 -7.73 15.72 -7.97
C CYS A 22 -8.77 15.58 -6.86
N LEU A 23 -9.94 15.06 -7.16
CA LEU A 23 -11.04 14.85 -6.22
C LEU A 23 -11.22 13.36 -5.99
N LYS A 24 -10.87 12.87 -4.80
CA LYS A 24 -11.11 11.51 -4.35
C LYS A 24 -12.47 11.49 -3.64
N VAL A 25 -13.53 11.12 -4.35
CA VAL A 25 -14.92 11.10 -3.87
C VAL A 25 -15.23 9.71 -3.33
N PHE A 26 -15.53 9.60 -2.05
CA PHE A 26 -15.88 8.34 -1.40
C PHE A 26 -17.37 8.00 -1.62
N ARG A 27 -17.71 6.71 -1.60
CA ARG A 27 -19.09 6.27 -1.72
C ARG A 27 -19.96 6.79 -0.58
N SER A 28 -21.26 6.87 -0.79
CA SER A 28 -22.22 7.23 0.26
C SER A 28 -22.09 6.29 1.46
N GLY A 29 -22.14 6.83 2.68
CA GLY A 29 -22.01 6.07 3.93
C GLY A 29 -20.58 5.62 4.25
N TYR A 30 -19.56 6.06 3.51
CA TYR A 30 -18.16 5.79 3.88
C TYR A 30 -17.80 6.51 5.19
N SER A 31 -16.98 5.85 6.02
CA SER A 31 -16.64 6.37 7.34
C SER A 31 -15.91 7.71 7.26
N LYS A 32 -16.46 8.74 7.93
CA LYS A 32 -15.79 10.04 8.08
C LYS A 32 -14.41 9.90 8.70
N ALA A 33 -14.29 9.04 9.73
CA ALA A 33 -13.03 8.82 10.43
C ALA A 33 -11.96 8.24 9.50
N ASP A 34 -12.34 7.30 8.60
CA ASP A 34 -11.41 6.71 7.64
C ASP A 34 -10.95 7.72 6.60
N VAL A 35 -11.84 8.60 6.11
CA VAL A 35 -11.48 9.69 5.19
C VAL A 35 -10.50 10.66 5.83
N LEU A 36 -10.79 11.09 7.06
CA LEU A 36 -9.89 11.99 7.80
C LEU A 36 -8.55 11.32 8.12
N SER A 37 -8.56 10.02 8.44
CA SER A 37 -7.34 9.25 8.69
C SER A 37 -6.47 9.13 7.43
N GLU A 38 -7.08 8.85 6.25
CA GLU A 38 -6.36 8.81 4.98
C GLU A 38 -5.70 10.16 4.67
N ALA A 39 -6.45 11.26 4.83
CA ALA A 39 -5.94 12.60 4.61
C ALA A 39 -4.82 12.95 5.60
N LEU A 40 -4.99 12.63 6.87
CA LEU A 40 -3.98 12.87 7.91
C LEU A 40 -2.69 12.10 7.65
N ASN A 41 -2.79 10.84 7.25
CA ASN A 41 -1.62 10.03 6.89
C ASN A 41 -0.86 10.63 5.69
N GLN A 42 -1.58 11.13 4.68
CA GLN A 42 -0.95 11.80 3.53
C GLN A 42 -0.26 13.10 3.94
N ALA A 43 -0.88 13.91 4.82
CA ALA A 43 -0.27 15.12 5.34
C ALA A 43 1.02 14.81 6.14
N ARG A 44 1.01 13.77 6.97
CA ARG A 44 2.19 13.30 7.71
C ARG A 44 3.30 12.80 6.79
N ALA A 45 2.96 12.14 5.68
CA ALA A 45 3.93 11.76 4.67
C ALA A 45 4.56 12.98 3.99
N GLU A 46 3.76 14.02 3.68
CA GLU A 46 4.25 15.30 3.17
C GLU A 46 5.22 15.98 4.15
N GLU A 47 4.86 16.05 5.43
CA GLU A 47 5.70 16.62 6.50
C GLU A 47 7.01 15.84 6.69
N ALA A 48 7.01 14.52 6.43
CA ALA A 48 8.21 13.70 6.41
C ALA A 48 9.09 13.91 5.15
N GLY A 49 8.72 14.84 4.28
CA GLY A 49 9.45 15.18 3.06
C GLY A 49 9.31 14.13 1.94
N ILE A 50 8.19 13.43 1.89
CA ILE A 50 7.87 12.50 0.81
C ILE A 50 7.09 13.25 -0.26
N PRO A 51 7.43 13.09 -1.55
CA PRO A 51 6.65 13.65 -2.64
C PRO A 51 5.26 13.00 -2.73
N VAL A 52 4.24 13.74 -2.30
CA VAL A 52 2.82 13.35 -2.32
C VAL A 52 1.97 14.47 -2.91
N PRO A 53 0.78 14.21 -3.45
CA PRO A 53 -0.13 15.28 -3.85
C PRO A 53 -0.53 16.11 -2.62
N LYS A 54 -0.36 17.42 -2.66
CA LYS A 54 -0.73 18.31 -1.53
C LYS A 54 -2.23 18.30 -1.32
N ILE A 55 -2.68 18.03 -0.10
CA ILE A 55 -4.09 18.14 0.27
C ILE A 55 -4.45 19.63 0.32
N ARG A 56 -5.57 19.98 -0.33
CA ARG A 56 -6.09 21.34 -0.38
C ARG A 56 -7.32 21.51 0.50
N GLU A 57 -8.18 20.48 0.51
CA GLU A 57 -9.45 20.58 1.19
C GLU A 57 -10.01 19.17 1.49
N ILE A 58 -10.80 19.07 2.55
CA ILE A 58 -11.70 17.95 2.81
C ILE A 58 -13.11 18.51 2.81
N ALA A 59 -13.93 18.04 1.86
CA ALA A 59 -15.25 18.57 1.60
C ALA A 59 -16.33 17.50 1.62
N VAL A 60 -17.58 17.93 1.67
CA VAL A 60 -18.75 17.08 1.36
C VAL A 60 -19.33 17.59 0.05
N ILE A 61 -19.29 16.77 -1.00
CA ILE A 61 -19.82 17.08 -2.34
C ILE A 61 -20.93 16.09 -2.64
N ASP A 62 -22.12 16.58 -2.93
CA ASP A 62 -23.32 15.77 -3.16
C ASP A 62 -23.56 14.70 -2.06
N GLY A 63 -23.37 15.10 -0.79
CA GLY A 63 -23.52 14.22 0.38
C GLY A 63 -22.41 13.19 0.55
N LYS A 64 -21.32 13.26 -0.21
CA LYS A 64 -20.18 12.33 -0.16
C LYS A 64 -18.91 13.02 0.33
N TRP A 65 -18.21 12.35 1.24
CA TRP A 65 -16.87 12.80 1.67
C TRP A 65 -15.92 12.81 0.48
N THR A 66 -15.13 13.88 0.37
CA THR A 66 -14.18 14.09 -0.72
C THR A 66 -12.88 14.66 -0.19
N ILE A 67 -11.76 14.06 -0.56
CA ILE A 67 -10.43 14.63 -0.38
C ILE A 67 -10.06 15.34 -1.69
N VAL A 68 -9.77 16.62 -1.60
CA VAL A 68 -9.29 17.44 -2.72
C VAL A 68 -7.80 17.65 -2.56
N SER A 69 -7.02 17.29 -3.57
CA SER A 69 -5.57 17.48 -3.61
C SER A 69 -5.13 18.08 -4.94
N ASP A 70 -3.84 18.43 -5.06
CA ASP A 70 -3.25 18.79 -6.34
C ASP A 70 -3.33 17.60 -7.31
N TYR A 71 -3.62 17.89 -8.58
CA TYR A 71 -3.52 16.91 -9.64
C TYR A 71 -2.06 16.78 -10.07
N VAL A 72 -1.55 15.56 -10.02
CA VAL A 72 -0.19 15.23 -10.46
C VAL A 72 -0.23 14.80 -11.92
N THR A 73 0.46 15.54 -12.79
CA THR A 73 0.64 15.18 -14.21
C THR A 73 1.73 14.11 -14.33
N GLY A 74 1.56 13.20 -15.28
CA GLY A 74 2.48 12.08 -15.49
C GLY A 74 1.77 10.76 -15.67
N LYS A 75 2.55 9.67 -15.61
CA LYS A 75 2.04 8.30 -15.73
C LYS A 75 2.40 7.48 -14.50
N THR A 76 1.52 6.54 -14.13
CA THR A 76 1.87 5.58 -13.08
C THR A 76 2.97 4.65 -13.55
N LEU A 77 3.82 4.17 -12.62
CA LEU A 77 4.84 3.16 -12.95
C LEU A 77 4.20 1.90 -13.52
N ALA A 78 3.03 1.50 -13.02
CA ALA A 78 2.29 0.36 -13.58
C ALA A 78 1.98 0.56 -15.07
N ARG A 79 1.59 1.76 -15.48
CA ARG A 79 1.32 2.10 -16.87
C ARG A 79 2.61 2.12 -17.70
N LEU A 80 3.68 2.76 -17.20
CA LEU A 80 4.97 2.81 -17.85
C LEU A 80 5.57 1.42 -18.07
N MET A 81 5.48 0.52 -17.08
CA MET A 81 5.95 -0.88 -17.20
C MET A 81 5.22 -1.67 -18.29
N VAL A 82 4.00 -1.27 -18.66
CA VAL A 82 3.24 -1.90 -19.77
C VAL A 82 3.54 -1.24 -21.12
N GLU A 83 3.63 0.09 -21.15
CA GLU A 83 3.85 0.86 -22.39
C GLU A 83 5.31 0.79 -22.87
N GLU A 84 6.29 0.76 -21.95
CA GLU A 84 7.73 0.77 -22.20
C GLU A 84 8.37 -0.51 -21.65
N LYS A 85 8.04 -1.65 -22.27
CA LYS A 85 8.44 -2.98 -21.77
C LYS A 85 9.95 -3.17 -21.67
N GLU A 86 10.71 -2.52 -22.54
CA GLU A 86 12.17 -2.52 -22.54
C GLU A 86 12.77 -1.89 -21.29
N LYS A 87 12.06 -0.93 -20.69
CA LYS A 87 12.47 -0.25 -19.44
C LYS A 87 11.85 -0.86 -18.18
N LYS A 88 11.09 -1.96 -18.31
CA LYS A 88 10.40 -2.58 -17.13
C LYS A 88 11.36 -2.84 -15.98
N LYS A 89 12.62 -3.25 -16.28
CA LYS A 89 13.64 -3.49 -15.25
C LYS A 89 14.03 -2.21 -14.52
N GLU A 90 14.25 -1.12 -15.25
CA GLU A 90 14.59 0.19 -14.67
C GLU A 90 13.46 0.72 -13.76
N TYR A 91 12.20 0.60 -14.21
CA TYR A 91 11.05 0.99 -13.42
C TYR A 91 10.84 0.10 -12.18
N THR A 92 11.18 -1.20 -12.26
CA THR A 92 11.14 -2.09 -11.09
C THR A 92 12.23 -1.71 -10.09
N GLU A 93 13.41 -1.34 -10.55
CA GLU A 93 14.51 -0.87 -9.70
C GLU A 93 14.15 0.45 -9.02
N LEU A 94 13.68 1.45 -9.77
CA LEU A 94 13.17 2.71 -9.22
C LEU A 94 12.08 2.47 -8.16
N PHE A 95 11.13 1.59 -8.45
CA PHE A 95 10.05 1.25 -7.54
C PHE A 95 10.57 0.67 -6.22
N ALA A 96 11.52 -0.28 -6.26
CA ALA A 96 12.13 -0.84 -5.07
C ALA A 96 12.92 0.22 -4.28
N GLU A 97 13.69 1.08 -4.95
CA GLU A 97 14.45 2.17 -4.32
C GLU A 97 13.56 3.19 -3.63
N LEU A 98 12.43 3.53 -4.23
CA LEU A 98 11.46 4.43 -3.62
C LEU A 98 10.91 3.85 -2.31
N GLN A 99 10.54 2.58 -2.27
CA GLN A 99 10.07 1.95 -1.04
C GLN A 99 11.17 1.85 0.01
N ILE A 100 12.39 1.50 -0.37
CA ILE A 100 13.56 1.50 0.55
C ILE A 100 13.78 2.90 1.11
N GLY A 101 13.64 3.94 0.28
CA GLY A 101 13.73 5.33 0.70
C GLY A 101 12.71 5.72 1.77
N LEU A 102 11.49 5.16 1.72
CA LEU A 102 10.46 5.39 2.76
C LEU A 102 10.92 4.90 4.13
N PHE A 103 11.63 3.77 4.20
CA PHE A 103 12.08 3.17 5.46
C PHE A 103 13.12 4.02 6.21
N SER A 104 13.72 5.01 5.56
CA SER A 104 14.61 5.98 6.19
C SER A 104 13.87 7.18 6.80
N LYS A 105 12.60 7.38 6.45
CA LYS A 105 11.79 8.52 6.89
C LYS A 105 11.23 8.31 8.29
N LYS A 106 11.13 9.38 9.06
CA LYS A 106 10.54 9.36 10.40
C LYS A 106 9.13 9.94 10.36
N CYS A 107 8.16 9.17 10.82
CA CYS A 107 6.76 9.57 10.86
C CYS A 107 6.04 9.00 12.11
N PRO A 108 6.48 9.38 13.33
CA PRO A 108 6.15 8.68 14.59
C PRO A 108 4.67 8.73 14.98
N LEU A 109 3.89 9.63 14.35
CA LEU A 109 2.47 9.79 14.67
C LEU A 109 1.54 8.84 13.90
N LEU A 110 2.07 8.02 13.00
CA LEU A 110 1.27 7.00 12.31
C LEU A 110 0.90 5.84 13.25
N THR A 111 -0.16 5.13 12.90
CA THR A 111 -0.59 3.93 13.64
C THR A 111 0.50 2.87 13.64
N ASN A 112 0.67 2.17 14.76
CA ASN A 112 1.56 1.02 14.86
C ASN A 112 1.08 -0.12 13.95
N LEU A 113 2.01 -0.71 13.17
CA LEU A 113 1.72 -1.78 12.21
C LEU A 113 1.23 -3.05 12.91
N ARG A 114 1.86 -3.45 14.02
CA ARG A 114 1.50 -4.66 14.77
C ARG A 114 0.08 -4.57 15.31
N ASP A 115 -0.31 -3.44 15.88
CA ASP A 115 -1.67 -3.21 16.37
C ASP A 115 -2.69 -3.24 15.23
N LYS A 116 -2.34 -2.69 14.07
CA LYS A 116 -3.19 -2.76 12.88
C LYS A 116 -3.34 -4.20 12.38
N MET A 117 -2.25 -4.98 12.35
CA MET A 117 -2.29 -6.38 11.93
C MET A 117 -3.11 -7.23 12.88
N ARG A 118 -2.98 -7.05 14.20
CA ARG A 118 -3.82 -7.73 15.21
C ARG A 118 -5.31 -7.52 14.95
N ARG A 119 -5.72 -6.27 14.74
CA ARG A 119 -7.13 -5.95 14.43
C ARG A 119 -7.57 -6.62 13.13
N LYS A 120 -6.73 -6.60 12.10
CA LYS A 120 -7.02 -7.22 10.82
C LYS A 120 -7.17 -8.74 10.92
N ILE A 121 -6.33 -9.43 11.67
CA ILE A 121 -6.43 -10.87 11.92
C ILE A 121 -7.78 -11.18 12.61
N ALA A 122 -8.20 -10.39 13.60
CA ALA A 122 -9.49 -10.56 14.27
C ALA A 122 -10.70 -10.41 13.32
N GLU A 123 -10.56 -9.65 12.23
CA GLU A 123 -11.62 -9.39 11.23
C GLU A 123 -11.70 -10.46 10.13
N THR A 124 -10.78 -11.45 10.09
CA THR A 124 -10.66 -12.41 8.98
C THR A 124 -11.77 -13.45 8.90
N GLY A 125 -12.41 -13.76 10.04
CA GLY A 125 -13.34 -14.89 10.17
C GLY A 125 -12.66 -16.26 10.13
N LEU A 126 -11.33 -16.35 10.29
CA LEU A 126 -10.59 -17.59 10.46
C LEU A 126 -10.93 -18.25 11.79
N ASP A 127 -10.70 -19.58 11.90
CA ASP A 127 -10.86 -20.26 13.17
C ASP A 127 -9.89 -19.75 14.23
N LYS A 128 -10.26 -20.00 15.52
CA LYS A 128 -9.52 -19.46 16.65
C LYS A 128 -8.09 -19.99 16.75
N GLU A 129 -7.86 -21.24 16.37
CA GLU A 129 -6.55 -21.87 16.45
C GLU A 129 -5.59 -21.20 15.44
N LEU A 130 -6.06 -21.02 14.22
CA LEU A 130 -5.28 -20.33 13.17
C LEU A 130 -5.01 -18.87 13.51
N CYS A 131 -6.00 -18.15 14.07
CA CYS A 131 -5.77 -16.80 14.57
C CYS A 131 -4.70 -16.75 15.68
N ASN A 132 -4.73 -17.69 16.64
CA ASN A 132 -3.72 -17.75 17.70
C ASN A 132 -2.32 -18.01 17.13
N ARG A 133 -2.16 -18.93 16.20
CA ARG A 133 -0.87 -19.16 15.51
C ARG A 133 -0.37 -17.89 14.80
N LEU A 134 -1.26 -17.14 14.13
CA LEU A 134 -0.89 -15.88 13.48
C LEU A 134 -0.47 -14.82 14.49
N TYR A 135 -1.11 -14.73 15.67
CA TYR A 135 -0.69 -13.84 16.75
C TYR A 135 0.68 -14.23 17.31
N GLU A 136 0.91 -15.51 17.56
CA GLU A 136 2.22 -16.01 18.03
C GLU A 136 3.33 -15.67 17.04
N ARG A 137 3.10 -15.92 15.72
CA ARG A 137 4.06 -15.51 14.66
C ARG A 137 4.29 -14.00 14.66
N LEU A 138 3.23 -13.20 14.78
CA LEU A 138 3.34 -11.74 14.79
C LEU A 138 4.16 -11.23 15.97
N GLU A 139 3.97 -11.82 17.16
CA GLU A 139 4.71 -11.46 18.37
C GLU A 139 6.18 -11.90 18.32
N ALA A 140 6.48 -13.01 17.66
CA ALA A 140 7.85 -13.51 17.53
C ALA A 140 8.72 -12.64 16.59
N LEU A 141 8.09 -11.82 15.71
CA LEU A 141 8.82 -10.96 14.77
C LEU A 141 9.22 -9.63 15.41
N PRO A 142 10.43 -9.10 15.13
CA PRO A 142 10.89 -7.85 15.71
C PRO A 142 10.01 -6.66 15.36
N GLU A 143 9.79 -5.78 16.32
CA GLU A 143 9.19 -4.47 16.11
C GLU A 143 10.24 -3.47 15.61
N HIS A 144 9.88 -2.69 14.60
CA HIS A 144 10.70 -1.61 14.06
C HIS A 144 9.87 -0.33 13.96
N ASP A 145 10.54 0.80 13.72
CA ASP A 145 9.95 2.14 13.59
C ASP A 145 9.99 2.70 12.16
N LYS A 146 9.95 1.81 11.17
CA LYS A 146 10.02 2.20 9.75
C LYS A 146 8.68 2.69 9.25
N LEU A 147 8.71 3.71 8.39
CA LEU A 147 7.52 4.16 7.68
C LEU A 147 7.14 3.11 6.64
N CYS A 148 5.99 2.47 6.83
CA CYS A 148 5.40 1.48 5.95
C CYS A 148 4.21 2.10 5.21
N HIS A 149 4.14 1.93 3.90
CA HIS A 149 3.04 2.44 3.08
C HIS A 149 1.76 1.59 3.23
N GLY A 150 1.92 0.27 3.31
CA GLY A 150 0.83 -0.69 3.51
C GLY A 150 -0.02 -1.01 2.27
N ASP A 151 0.24 -0.34 1.13
CA ASP A 151 -0.34 -0.59 -0.19
C ASP A 151 0.62 -0.07 -1.29
N PHE A 152 1.93 -0.35 -1.13
CA PHE A 152 2.94 0.11 -2.08
C PHE A 152 2.86 -0.72 -3.36
N ASP A 153 2.31 -0.10 -4.40
CA ASP A 153 2.00 -0.72 -5.69
C ASP A 153 2.42 0.19 -6.83
N PRO A 154 2.92 -0.32 -7.97
CA PRO A 154 3.30 0.52 -9.11
C PRO A 154 2.18 1.45 -9.62
N SER A 155 0.92 1.12 -9.39
CA SER A 155 -0.22 2.00 -9.70
C SER A 155 -0.38 3.17 -8.73
N ASN A 156 0.29 3.13 -7.58
CA ASN A 156 0.30 4.17 -6.55
C ASN A 156 1.57 5.05 -6.63
N VAL A 157 2.38 4.91 -7.66
CA VAL A 157 3.55 5.77 -7.92
C VAL A 157 3.40 6.41 -9.28
N ILE A 158 3.31 7.74 -9.33
CA ILE A 158 3.35 8.51 -10.58
C ILE A 158 4.78 8.99 -10.81
N LEU A 159 5.30 8.77 -11.99
CA LEU A 159 6.45 9.50 -12.51
C LEU A 159 5.92 10.71 -13.27
N THR A 160 6.22 11.91 -12.77
CA THR A 160 5.77 13.18 -13.36
C THR A 160 6.42 13.40 -14.72
N ASP A 161 5.88 14.34 -15.49
CA ASP A 161 6.46 14.71 -16.79
C ASP A 161 7.88 15.27 -16.65
N GLU A 162 8.25 15.77 -15.45
CA GLU A 162 9.62 16.22 -15.10
C GLU A 162 10.51 15.07 -14.58
N GLY A 163 10.02 13.84 -14.54
CA GLY A 163 10.76 12.68 -14.06
C GLY A 163 10.82 12.54 -12.53
N THR A 164 10.02 13.30 -11.78
CA THR A 164 9.98 13.22 -10.31
C THR A 164 8.92 12.20 -9.87
N PRO A 165 9.26 11.23 -8.98
CA PRO A 165 8.26 10.32 -8.45
C PRO A 165 7.34 11.01 -7.44
N CYS A 166 6.03 10.66 -7.48
CA CYS A 166 5.03 11.09 -6.52
C CYS A 166 4.24 9.88 -6.03
N ILE A 167 4.15 9.67 -4.71
CA ILE A 167 3.55 8.48 -4.10
C ILE A 167 2.13 8.79 -3.63
N LEU A 168 1.18 7.96 -4.04
CA LEU A 168 -0.25 8.12 -3.83
C LEU A 168 -0.79 7.14 -2.79
N ASP A 169 -1.99 7.41 -2.28
CA ASP A 169 -2.85 6.48 -1.52
C ASP A 169 -2.29 6.02 -0.18
N TRP A 170 -2.16 6.95 0.76
CA TRP A 170 -1.61 6.76 2.10
C TRP A 170 -2.59 6.22 3.15
N ALA A 171 -3.76 5.72 2.72
CA ALA A 171 -4.81 5.20 3.61
C ALA A 171 -4.31 4.11 4.57
N HIS A 172 -3.28 3.37 4.17
CA HIS A 172 -2.77 2.22 4.92
C HIS A 172 -1.43 2.45 5.62
N ALA A 173 -0.91 3.67 5.59
CA ALA A 173 0.37 4.00 6.20
C ALA A 173 0.44 3.67 7.70
N THR A 174 1.59 3.18 8.14
CA THR A 174 1.87 2.75 9.51
C THR A 174 3.35 2.93 9.85
N ILE A 175 3.68 2.78 11.14
CA ILE A 175 5.04 2.62 11.62
C ILE A 175 5.24 1.15 11.98
N GLY A 176 6.28 0.50 11.46
CA GLY A 176 6.53 -0.91 11.77
C GLY A 176 7.76 -1.50 11.09
N ASN A 177 7.69 -2.80 10.81
CA ASN A 177 8.77 -3.54 10.19
C ASN A 177 8.74 -3.40 8.66
N ALA A 178 9.85 -2.95 8.07
CA ALA A 178 10.00 -2.78 6.62
C ALA A 178 9.72 -4.08 5.84
N SER A 179 10.14 -5.23 6.36
CA SER A 179 9.93 -6.52 5.68
C SER A 179 8.45 -6.92 5.61
N ALA A 180 7.62 -6.46 6.55
CA ALA A 180 6.18 -6.62 6.46
C ALA A 180 5.57 -5.83 5.30
N ASP A 181 6.02 -4.58 5.08
CA ASP A 181 5.57 -3.75 3.97
C ASP A 181 6.05 -4.30 2.61
N VAL A 182 7.27 -4.84 2.56
CA VAL A 182 7.82 -5.54 1.39
C VAL A 182 7.04 -6.82 1.09
N ALA A 183 6.73 -7.64 2.11
CA ALA A 183 5.90 -8.82 1.96
C ALA A 183 4.49 -8.48 1.42
N GLN A 184 3.90 -7.36 1.89
CA GLN A 184 2.64 -6.85 1.37
C GLN A 184 2.75 -6.48 -0.12
N THR A 185 3.81 -5.78 -0.52
CA THR A 185 4.08 -5.41 -1.92
C THR A 185 4.28 -6.66 -2.79
N TYR A 186 5.08 -7.63 -2.33
CA TYR A 186 5.27 -8.90 -3.01
C TYR A 186 3.92 -9.63 -3.21
N LEU A 187 3.08 -9.69 -2.17
CA LEU A 187 1.75 -10.30 -2.24
C LEU A 187 0.87 -9.60 -3.28
N LEU A 188 0.92 -8.27 -3.40
CA LEU A 188 0.15 -7.51 -4.39
C LEU A 188 0.55 -7.88 -5.83
N PHE A 189 1.83 -8.05 -6.13
CA PHE A 189 2.29 -8.57 -7.43
C PHE A 189 1.75 -9.98 -7.70
N ARG A 190 1.82 -10.87 -6.70
CA ARG A 190 1.35 -12.26 -6.80
C ARG A 190 -0.16 -12.33 -7.05
N LEU A 191 -0.96 -11.50 -6.37
CA LEU A 191 -2.41 -11.40 -6.58
C LEU A 191 -2.79 -10.90 -7.97
N LYS A 192 -1.94 -10.09 -8.60
CA LYS A 192 -2.10 -9.65 -9.99
C LYS A 192 -1.60 -10.66 -11.03
N GLY A 193 -1.03 -11.77 -10.58
CA GLY A 193 -0.45 -12.79 -11.47
C GLY A 193 0.92 -12.43 -12.06
N ASP A 194 1.52 -11.29 -11.66
CA ASP A 194 2.88 -10.89 -12.11
C ASP A 194 3.95 -11.55 -11.23
N ILE A 195 4.07 -12.88 -11.34
CA ILE A 195 5.07 -13.67 -10.59
C ILE A 195 6.50 -13.20 -10.90
N PRO A 196 6.92 -13.00 -12.18
CA PRO A 196 8.26 -12.49 -12.47
C PRO A 196 8.53 -11.10 -11.88
N GLY A 197 7.52 -10.22 -11.85
CA GLY A 197 7.62 -8.91 -11.22
C GLY A 197 7.81 -9.02 -9.70
N ALA A 198 7.05 -9.89 -9.03
CA ALA A 198 7.19 -10.17 -7.61
C ALA A 198 8.62 -10.64 -7.26
N GLU A 199 9.14 -11.63 -7.99
CA GLU A 199 10.47 -12.20 -7.78
C GLU A 199 11.58 -11.17 -8.03
N SER A 200 11.48 -10.39 -9.12
CA SER A 200 12.44 -9.33 -9.44
C SER A 200 12.47 -8.25 -8.37
N TYR A 201 11.29 -7.81 -7.91
CA TYR A 201 11.17 -6.81 -6.86
C TYR A 201 11.78 -7.29 -5.53
N LEU A 202 11.41 -8.50 -5.05
CA LEU A 202 11.92 -9.04 -3.80
C LEU A 202 13.43 -9.25 -3.85
N LYS A 203 13.96 -9.77 -4.96
CA LYS A 203 15.40 -9.93 -5.18
C LYS A 203 16.13 -8.59 -5.09
N LEU A 204 15.62 -7.53 -5.75
CA LEU A 204 16.19 -6.18 -5.69
C LEU A 204 16.21 -5.64 -4.26
N PHE A 205 15.10 -5.78 -3.54
CA PHE A 205 15.03 -5.37 -2.14
C PHE A 205 16.09 -6.07 -1.29
N CYS A 206 16.18 -7.40 -1.35
CA CYS A 206 17.14 -8.19 -0.60
C CYS A 206 18.60 -7.79 -0.95
N GLN A 207 18.91 -7.63 -2.24
CA GLN A 207 20.25 -7.23 -2.69
C GLN A 207 20.63 -5.82 -2.21
N LYS A 208 19.70 -4.85 -2.26
CA LYS A 208 19.99 -3.45 -1.90
C LYS A 208 20.05 -3.22 -0.39
N THR A 209 19.37 -4.05 0.40
CA THR A 209 19.29 -3.87 1.87
C THR A 209 20.10 -4.88 2.68
N GLY A 210 20.56 -5.96 2.07
CA GLY A 210 21.17 -7.10 2.78
C GLY A 210 20.16 -7.92 3.59
N THR A 211 18.86 -7.67 3.45
CA THR A 211 17.82 -8.42 4.15
C THR A 211 17.69 -9.81 3.54
N ALA A 212 17.71 -10.86 4.37
CA ALA A 212 17.49 -12.22 3.92
C ALA A 212 16.06 -12.39 3.40
N ARG A 213 15.89 -13.14 2.30
CA ARG A 213 14.61 -13.41 1.69
C ARG A 213 13.66 -14.12 2.67
N GLU A 214 14.17 -15.09 3.39
CA GLU A 214 13.45 -15.90 4.38
C GLU A 214 12.86 -15.01 5.50
N TYR A 215 13.55 -13.92 5.84
CA TYR A 215 13.03 -12.96 6.82
C TYR A 215 11.81 -12.20 6.29
N VAL A 216 11.76 -11.85 5.01
CA VAL A 216 10.57 -11.26 4.39
C VAL A 216 9.44 -12.31 4.30
N GLU A 217 9.78 -13.55 3.96
CA GLU A 217 8.81 -14.64 3.81
C GLU A 217 8.12 -15.00 5.13
N LYS A 218 8.77 -14.83 6.28
CA LYS A 218 8.13 -14.96 7.61
C LYS A 218 6.92 -14.05 7.82
N TRP A 219 6.85 -12.93 7.11
CA TRP A 219 5.71 -12.01 7.16
C TRP A 219 4.54 -12.45 6.26
N MET A 220 4.75 -13.34 5.30
CA MET A 220 3.74 -13.71 4.30
C MET A 220 2.44 -14.24 4.90
N PRO A 221 2.42 -15.17 5.88
CA PRO A 221 1.18 -15.65 6.49
C PRO A 221 0.38 -14.52 7.14
N ILE A 222 1.06 -13.58 7.80
CA ILE A 222 0.45 -12.46 8.52
C ILE A 222 -0.14 -11.45 7.54
N VAL A 223 0.62 -11.04 6.50
CA VAL A 223 0.11 -10.08 5.51
C VAL A 223 -1.00 -10.67 4.66
N ALA A 224 -0.94 -11.97 4.34
CA ALA A 224 -2.01 -12.67 3.66
C ALA A 224 -3.30 -12.71 4.50
N ALA A 225 -3.21 -13.01 5.80
CA ALA A 225 -4.33 -12.96 6.72
C ALA A 225 -4.92 -11.54 6.79
N CYS A 226 -4.08 -10.51 6.94
CA CYS A 226 -4.53 -9.11 6.95
C CYS A 226 -5.26 -8.72 5.65
N ARG A 227 -4.85 -9.28 4.50
CA ARG A 227 -5.52 -9.07 3.22
C ARG A 227 -6.87 -9.78 3.16
N MET A 228 -7.00 -10.97 3.78
CA MET A 228 -8.26 -11.75 3.81
C MET A 228 -9.41 -10.99 4.45
N ALA A 229 -9.17 -10.08 5.39
CA ALA A 229 -10.21 -9.27 6.02
C ALA A 229 -11.05 -8.44 5.01
N LYS A 230 -10.52 -8.17 3.80
CA LYS A 230 -11.18 -7.38 2.75
C LYS A 230 -11.04 -8.01 1.35
N CYS A 231 -10.66 -9.28 1.24
CA CYS A 231 -10.47 -9.95 -0.04
C CYS A 231 -11.81 -10.30 -0.72
N ASN A 232 -11.77 -10.45 -2.04
CA ASN A 232 -12.86 -11.08 -2.77
C ASN A 232 -12.72 -12.61 -2.78
N GLU A 233 -13.79 -13.31 -3.17
CA GLU A 233 -13.82 -14.77 -3.24
C GLU A 233 -12.68 -15.38 -4.08
N LYS A 234 -12.28 -14.73 -5.18
CA LYS A 234 -11.24 -15.24 -6.07
C LYS A 234 -9.85 -15.20 -5.44
N GLU A 235 -9.60 -14.21 -4.58
CA GLU A 235 -8.33 -14.05 -3.86
C GLU A 235 -8.23 -15.01 -2.67
N ARG A 236 -9.39 -15.41 -2.09
CA ARG A 236 -9.46 -16.12 -0.80
C ARG A 236 -8.66 -17.42 -0.76
N GLY A 237 -8.80 -18.28 -1.76
CA GLY A 237 -8.07 -19.55 -1.83
C GLY A 237 -6.56 -19.38 -1.89
N PHE A 238 -6.09 -18.41 -2.70
CA PHE A 238 -4.66 -18.09 -2.80
C PHE A 238 -4.12 -17.51 -1.48
N LEU A 239 -4.86 -16.60 -0.84
CA LEU A 239 -4.44 -16.04 0.46
C LEU A 239 -4.41 -17.12 1.55
N TYR A 240 -5.40 -18.01 1.57
CA TYR A 240 -5.47 -19.09 2.54
C TYR A 240 -4.27 -20.06 2.44
N SER A 241 -3.74 -20.31 1.23
CA SER A 241 -2.55 -21.14 1.06
C SER A 241 -1.31 -20.56 1.76
N TRP A 242 -1.17 -19.23 1.81
CA TRP A 242 -0.13 -18.56 2.56
C TRP A 242 -0.37 -18.58 4.08
N VAL A 243 -1.62 -18.32 4.49
CA VAL A 243 -2.00 -18.29 5.92
C VAL A 243 -1.76 -19.64 6.59
N ASN A 244 -2.03 -20.73 5.87
CA ASN A 244 -1.89 -22.09 6.38
C ASN A 244 -0.54 -22.75 6.04
N ALA A 245 0.43 -21.98 5.55
CA ALA A 245 1.76 -22.50 5.29
C ALA A 245 2.41 -23.04 6.59
N PRO A 246 3.06 -24.21 6.56
CA PRO A 246 3.75 -24.76 7.72
C PRO A 246 4.89 -23.83 8.16
N ASP A 247 5.30 -23.94 9.43
CA ASP A 247 6.47 -23.23 9.99
C ASP A 247 7.75 -23.93 9.53
N GLU A 248 8.14 -23.75 8.27
CA GLU A 248 9.39 -24.29 7.72
C GLU A 248 10.57 -23.29 7.83
N TYR A 249 10.60 -22.46 8.89
CA TYR A 249 11.67 -21.45 9.02
C TYR A 249 12.26 -21.38 10.43
#